data_28304536fbfc58cd9a5a9f84c102b7fa
#
_entry.id   28304536fbfc58cd9a5a9f84c102b7fa
#
_cell.length_a   1.000
_cell.length_b   1.000
_cell.length_c   1.000
_cell.angle_alpha   90.00
_cell.angle_beta   90.00
_cell.angle_gamma   90.00
#
_symmetry.space_group_name_H-M   'P 1'
#
loop_
_entity.id
_entity.type
_entity.pdbx_description
1 polymer ?
#
loop_
_entity_poly.entity_id
_entity_poly.type
_entity_poly.pdbx_seq_one_letter_code
_entity_poly.pdbx_strand_id
1 'polypeptide(L)'
;MYIVQIASECAPVIKAGGLGDVVYGLSRELEIRGIGVEIILPKYDCMRYDQIWGLHEAYHNLEVPWYGAAISCDVLCGWVHGRLCFFIDPHSDDLFFNRGCYYGCKDDNMRFAFFSKAALEFLLRTNKRPDVIHCHDWQTGLVPVLLYEMYKYHGMDTQRVCYTIHNFKHQGIGGVDILWATGLNRESYYFEYDRMQDNFNPFAINLMKGGIVYSNFVNTVSPHHAWEARYSDISYGLGHTLDLHNYKFGGVLNGIDYEVWNPEIDRFIPYHYGPKTLKNKAKNKKALRERLWLSHDDKKPLIAFIGRLDDQKGVHLVHHAIYYALHRGAQFVLLGSATEQGINDWFWHEKLFLNENADCHLELGFNEELSHLIYAGADMIVVPSNYEPCGLTQMIGLKYGTVPIVRGVGGLQNTVFDRDYDQEKPLEERNGYVFYQTDYSALESALDRAIGLWYEYPQEFQKLVLQGMAYDYSWKNPGSQYLGLYDYIRHK
;
A
#
# COMPACT_ATOMS: atom_id res chain seq x y z
N MET A 1 -18.93 15.82 -9.26
CA MET A 1 -18.27 14.55 -9.64
C MET A 1 -18.66 13.50 -8.62
N TYR A 2 -18.98 12.30 -9.09
CA TYR A 2 -19.33 11.15 -8.25
C TYR A 2 -18.42 9.99 -8.59
N ILE A 3 -17.71 9.46 -7.58
CA ILE A 3 -16.72 8.41 -7.71
C ILE A 3 -17.16 7.19 -6.93
N VAL A 4 -17.02 6.01 -7.51
CA VAL A 4 -17.15 4.75 -6.78
C VAL A 4 -15.81 4.03 -6.80
N GLN A 5 -15.26 3.76 -5.62
CA GLN A 5 -14.10 2.89 -5.47
C GLN A 5 -14.56 1.44 -5.32
N ILE A 6 -14.02 0.54 -6.11
CA ILE A 6 -14.23 -0.91 -5.98
C ILE A 6 -12.89 -1.51 -5.57
N ALA A 7 -12.84 -2.09 -4.37
CA ALA A 7 -11.59 -2.58 -3.79
C ALA A 7 -11.82 -3.84 -2.95
N SER A 8 -10.76 -4.59 -2.71
CA SER A 8 -10.77 -5.74 -1.80
C SER A 8 -10.48 -5.37 -0.35
N GLU A 9 -10.00 -4.16 -0.11
CA GLU A 9 -9.64 -3.63 1.22
C GLU A 9 -10.07 -2.18 1.39
N CYS A 10 -10.38 -1.79 2.63
CA CYS A 10 -10.49 -0.40 3.09
C CYS A 10 -10.19 -0.35 4.59
N ALA A 11 -9.17 0.40 4.98
CA ALA A 11 -8.82 0.57 6.39
C ALA A 11 -9.91 1.39 7.13
N PRO A 12 -10.13 1.15 8.41
CA PRO A 12 -9.55 0.10 9.25
C PRO A 12 -10.34 -1.22 9.24
N VAL A 13 -11.41 -1.33 8.45
CA VAL A 13 -12.38 -2.45 8.47
C VAL A 13 -11.81 -3.71 7.85
N ILE A 14 -11.14 -3.56 6.72
CA ILE A 14 -10.50 -4.65 5.97
C ILE A 14 -9.10 -4.16 5.61
N LYS A 15 -8.08 -4.70 6.28
CA LYS A 15 -6.69 -4.27 6.09
C LYS A 15 -5.74 -5.45 6.14
N ALA A 16 -5.15 -5.80 5.01
CA ALA A 16 -4.03 -6.71 4.89
C ALA A 16 -2.74 -5.97 4.50
N GLY A 17 -2.85 -4.86 3.77
CA GLY A 17 -1.71 -4.11 3.25
C GLY A 17 -1.98 -2.62 3.07
N GLY A 18 -1.09 -1.97 2.32
CA GLY A 18 -1.20 -0.53 2.02
C GLY A 18 -2.37 -0.15 1.13
N LEU A 19 -2.98 -1.12 0.41
CA LEU A 19 -4.15 -0.86 -0.42
C LEU A 19 -5.31 -0.30 0.41
N GLY A 20 -5.59 -0.90 1.57
CA GLY A 20 -6.64 -0.43 2.47
C GLY A 20 -6.43 1.01 2.94
N ASP A 21 -5.20 1.39 3.24
CA ASP A 21 -4.84 2.77 3.62
C ASP A 21 -5.07 3.76 2.47
N VAL A 22 -4.77 3.35 1.23
CA VAL A 22 -4.98 4.19 0.04
C VAL A 22 -6.47 4.40 -0.23
N VAL A 23 -7.26 3.34 -0.24
CA VAL A 23 -8.72 3.44 -0.47
C VAL A 23 -9.38 4.37 0.55
N TYR A 24 -9.02 4.21 1.82
CA TYR A 24 -9.52 5.06 2.90
C TYR A 24 -9.02 6.51 2.76
N GLY A 25 -7.71 6.72 2.65
CA GLY A 25 -7.09 8.04 2.64
C GLY A 25 -7.49 8.89 1.44
N LEU A 26 -7.54 8.27 0.25
CA LEU A 26 -7.98 8.94 -0.97
C LEU A 26 -9.48 9.30 -0.90
N SER A 27 -10.34 8.37 -0.46
CA SER A 27 -11.78 8.65 -0.30
C SER A 27 -12.01 9.85 0.61
N ARG A 28 -11.32 9.88 1.75
CA ARG A 28 -11.41 10.97 2.72
C ARG A 28 -11.01 12.32 2.11
N GLU A 29 -9.87 12.35 1.43
CA GLU A 29 -9.39 13.60 0.81
C GLU A 29 -10.33 14.10 -0.29
N LEU A 30 -10.89 13.21 -1.09
CA LEU A 30 -11.87 13.57 -2.11
C LEU A 30 -13.14 14.14 -1.50
N GLU A 31 -13.67 13.57 -0.42
CA GLU A 31 -14.83 14.09 0.29
C GLU A 31 -14.58 15.46 0.92
N ILE A 32 -13.39 15.69 1.51
CA ILE A 32 -12.98 17.01 2.02
C ILE A 32 -13.06 18.08 0.90
N ARG A 33 -12.80 17.67 -0.34
CA ARG A 33 -12.90 18.55 -1.53
C ARG A 33 -14.28 18.63 -2.15
N GLY A 34 -15.30 18.06 -1.49
CA GLY A 34 -16.70 18.12 -1.95
C GLY A 34 -17.04 17.13 -3.07
N ILE A 35 -16.23 16.09 -3.27
CA ILE A 35 -16.50 15.02 -4.23
C ILE A 35 -17.33 13.94 -3.54
N GLY A 36 -18.42 13.49 -4.18
CA GLY A 36 -19.18 12.34 -3.71
C GLY A 36 -18.39 11.05 -3.93
N VAL A 37 -18.13 10.31 -2.85
CA VAL A 37 -17.38 9.05 -2.92
C VAL A 37 -18.16 7.94 -2.21
N GLU A 38 -18.25 6.79 -2.85
CA GLU A 38 -18.76 5.55 -2.27
C GLU A 38 -17.74 4.45 -2.47
N ILE A 39 -17.70 3.47 -1.56
CA ILE A 39 -16.75 2.35 -1.61
C ILE A 39 -17.53 1.04 -1.65
N ILE A 40 -17.20 0.15 -2.59
CA ILE A 40 -17.76 -1.20 -2.68
C ILE A 40 -16.69 -2.21 -2.32
N LEU A 41 -17.00 -3.08 -1.37
CA LEU A 41 -16.09 -4.06 -0.76
C LEU A 41 -16.73 -5.46 -0.72
N PRO A 42 -15.95 -6.54 -0.71
CA PRO A 42 -16.48 -7.84 -0.30
C PRO A 42 -16.84 -7.80 1.20
N LYS A 43 -17.92 -8.48 1.58
CA LYS A 43 -18.26 -8.66 2.99
C LYS A 43 -17.54 -9.90 3.52
N TYR A 44 -16.36 -9.71 4.09
CA TYR A 44 -15.66 -10.81 4.76
C TYR A 44 -16.23 -11.08 6.16
N ASP A 45 -16.29 -12.35 6.56
CA ASP A 45 -16.68 -12.74 7.91
C ASP A 45 -15.69 -12.27 8.99
N CYS A 46 -14.42 -12.15 8.61
CA CYS A 46 -13.31 -11.72 9.49
C CYS A 46 -13.04 -10.20 9.49
N MET A 47 -13.88 -9.40 8.84
CA MET A 47 -13.72 -7.94 8.85
C MET A 47 -14.04 -7.34 10.22
N ARG A 48 -13.54 -6.13 10.48
CA ARG A 48 -13.76 -5.44 11.77
C ARG A 48 -15.11 -4.73 11.80
N TYR A 49 -16.14 -5.46 12.17
CA TYR A 49 -17.51 -4.94 12.28
C TYR A 49 -17.65 -3.83 13.32
N ASP A 50 -16.81 -3.82 14.35
CA ASP A 50 -16.72 -2.78 15.38
C ASP A 50 -16.35 -1.39 14.85
N GLN A 51 -15.85 -1.32 13.62
CA GLN A 51 -15.44 -0.09 12.94
C GLN A 51 -16.49 0.43 11.93
N ILE A 52 -17.69 -0.16 11.93
CA ILE A 52 -18.76 0.22 10.98
C ILE A 52 -19.96 0.76 11.75
N TRP A 53 -20.34 2.01 11.45
CA TRP A 53 -21.52 2.62 12.02
C TRP A 53 -22.76 2.43 11.15
N GLY A 54 -23.91 2.16 11.79
CA GLY A 54 -25.17 2.08 11.12
C GLY A 54 -25.26 0.99 10.06
N LEU A 55 -24.57 -0.15 10.28
CA LEU A 55 -24.61 -1.27 9.34
C LEU A 55 -26.04 -1.80 9.21
N HIS A 56 -26.55 -1.81 7.99
CA HIS A 56 -27.89 -2.31 7.63
C HIS A 56 -27.89 -2.84 6.19
N GLU A 57 -28.93 -3.56 5.83
CA GLU A 57 -29.15 -4.07 4.48
C GLU A 57 -29.59 -2.93 3.56
N ALA A 58 -28.83 -2.66 2.52
CA ALA A 58 -29.10 -1.64 1.52
C ALA A 58 -29.83 -2.22 0.28
N TYR A 59 -29.58 -3.48 -0.04
CA TYR A 59 -30.22 -4.17 -1.15
C TYR A 59 -30.32 -5.67 -0.84
N HIS A 60 -31.52 -6.20 -0.90
CA HIS A 60 -31.82 -7.59 -0.67
C HIS A 60 -31.92 -8.34 -1.99
N ASN A 61 -31.37 -9.54 -2.02
CA ASN A 61 -31.53 -10.47 -3.13
C ASN A 61 -31.05 -9.93 -4.49
N LEU A 62 -29.81 -9.42 -4.53
CA LEU A 62 -29.14 -9.02 -5.75
C LEU A 62 -28.76 -10.27 -6.57
N GLU A 63 -29.50 -10.55 -7.64
CA GLU A 63 -29.22 -11.65 -8.52
C GLU A 63 -28.03 -11.34 -9.45
N VAL A 64 -26.90 -12.02 -9.24
CA VAL A 64 -25.69 -11.89 -10.05
C VAL A 64 -25.56 -13.07 -11.00
N PRO A 65 -25.65 -12.86 -12.33
CA PRO A 65 -25.53 -13.96 -13.30
C PRO A 65 -24.17 -14.65 -13.22
N TRP A 66 -24.18 -15.98 -13.05
CA TRP A 66 -22.97 -16.77 -12.82
C TRP A 66 -23.14 -18.18 -13.41
N TYR A 67 -22.24 -18.61 -14.31
CA TYR A 67 -22.31 -19.89 -15.03
C TYR A 67 -23.68 -20.17 -15.71
N GLY A 68 -24.30 -19.15 -16.29
CA GLY A 68 -25.61 -19.28 -16.92
C GLY A 68 -26.81 -19.40 -15.97
N ALA A 69 -26.55 -19.44 -14.64
CA ALA A 69 -27.52 -19.31 -13.57
C ALA A 69 -27.35 -17.95 -12.87
N ALA A 70 -27.68 -17.86 -11.58
CA ALA A 70 -27.41 -16.69 -10.77
C ALA A 70 -27.03 -17.10 -9.34
N ILE A 71 -26.20 -16.27 -8.69
CA ILE A 71 -25.96 -16.32 -7.24
C ILE A 71 -26.62 -15.07 -6.64
N SER A 72 -27.45 -15.27 -5.65
CA SER A 72 -28.06 -14.19 -4.89
C SER A 72 -27.07 -13.60 -3.90
N CYS A 73 -27.09 -12.27 -3.75
CA CYS A 73 -26.29 -11.55 -2.77
C CYS A 73 -27.17 -10.59 -1.96
N ASP A 74 -26.85 -10.39 -0.70
CA ASP A 74 -27.28 -9.19 -0.01
C ASP A 74 -26.19 -8.13 -0.05
N VAL A 75 -26.57 -6.87 -0.10
CA VAL A 75 -25.62 -5.76 -0.02
C VAL A 75 -25.90 -4.98 1.25
N LEU A 76 -24.95 -5.05 2.18
CA LEU A 76 -25.01 -4.26 3.39
C LEU A 76 -24.38 -2.89 3.13
N CYS A 77 -24.85 -1.85 3.83
CA CYS A 77 -24.15 -0.58 3.83
C CYS A 77 -23.94 -0.07 5.26
N GLY A 78 -22.90 0.72 5.42
CA GLY A 78 -22.55 1.35 6.69
C GLY A 78 -21.47 2.39 6.52
N TRP A 79 -21.21 3.13 7.58
CA TRP A 79 -20.24 4.22 7.58
C TRP A 79 -18.95 3.79 8.25
N VAL A 80 -17.84 3.87 7.53
CA VAL A 80 -16.50 3.60 8.04
C VAL A 80 -15.79 4.94 8.23
N HIS A 81 -15.72 5.44 9.46
CA HIS A 81 -15.14 6.74 9.80
C HIS A 81 -15.62 7.88 8.88
N GLY A 82 -16.93 7.89 8.60
CA GLY A 82 -17.57 8.88 7.75
C GLY A 82 -17.58 8.55 6.25
N ARG A 83 -17.02 7.43 5.79
CA ARG A 83 -17.08 6.95 4.40
C ARG A 83 -18.22 5.97 4.22
N LEU A 84 -19.06 6.19 3.21
CA LEU A 84 -20.14 5.27 2.88
C LEU A 84 -19.57 4.04 2.16
N CYS A 85 -19.69 2.89 2.79
CA CYS A 85 -19.24 1.62 2.27
C CYS A 85 -20.39 0.67 2.02
N PHE A 86 -20.34 -0.04 0.91
CA PHE A 86 -21.25 -1.13 0.55
C PHE A 86 -20.46 -2.45 0.60
N PHE A 87 -21.03 -3.46 1.23
CA PHE A 87 -20.41 -4.77 1.43
C PHE A 87 -21.24 -5.83 0.72
N ILE A 88 -20.65 -6.46 -0.31
CA ILE A 88 -21.30 -7.54 -1.09
C ILE A 88 -21.19 -8.86 -0.31
N ASP A 89 -22.35 -9.43 0.06
CA ASP A 89 -22.46 -10.71 0.78
C ASP A 89 -23.08 -11.80 -0.11
N PRO A 90 -22.30 -12.58 -0.85
CA PRO A 90 -22.84 -13.63 -1.71
C PRO A 90 -23.30 -14.85 -0.92
N HIS A 91 -24.50 -15.36 -1.25
CA HIS A 91 -25.04 -16.60 -0.73
C HIS A 91 -24.59 -17.78 -1.60
N SER A 92 -23.29 -17.97 -1.74
CA SER A 92 -22.73 -19.07 -2.54
C SER A 92 -22.46 -20.29 -1.68
N ASP A 93 -22.67 -21.49 -2.26
CA ASP A 93 -22.33 -22.76 -1.61
C ASP A 93 -20.83 -22.85 -1.31
N ASP A 94 -19.99 -22.16 -2.10
CA ASP A 94 -18.55 -22.08 -1.92
C ASP A 94 -18.12 -21.10 -0.81
N LEU A 95 -19.05 -20.41 -0.15
CA LEU A 95 -18.78 -19.46 0.94
C LEU A 95 -17.72 -18.41 0.59
N PHE A 96 -17.79 -17.76 -0.57
CA PHE A 96 -16.74 -16.93 -1.16
C PHE A 96 -15.98 -16.02 -0.19
N PHE A 97 -16.67 -15.28 0.69
CA PHE A 97 -16.03 -14.34 1.62
C PHE A 97 -16.24 -14.71 3.10
N ASN A 98 -16.79 -15.91 3.37
CA ASN A 98 -17.03 -16.43 4.73
C ASN A 98 -16.03 -17.56 5.05
N ARG A 99 -14.72 -17.26 5.03
CA ARG A 99 -13.64 -18.26 5.17
C ARG A 99 -12.57 -17.86 6.20
N GLY A 100 -12.82 -16.83 7.02
CA GLY A 100 -11.88 -16.36 8.04
C GLY A 100 -10.61 -15.71 7.50
N CYS A 101 -10.55 -15.38 6.22
CA CYS A 101 -9.38 -14.77 5.60
C CYS A 101 -9.74 -13.85 4.42
N TYR A 102 -8.88 -12.86 4.17
CA TYR A 102 -9.06 -11.96 3.03
C TYR A 102 -8.54 -12.58 1.73
N TYR A 103 -7.42 -13.28 1.78
CA TYR A 103 -6.69 -13.83 0.63
C TYR A 103 -6.13 -15.22 0.92
N GLY A 104 -5.63 -15.89 -0.12
CA GLY A 104 -4.92 -17.16 0.00
C GLY A 104 -5.79 -18.40 -0.21
N CYS A 105 -7.02 -18.23 -0.67
CA CYS A 105 -7.87 -19.35 -1.08
C CYS A 105 -7.49 -19.82 -2.50
N LYS A 106 -7.63 -21.12 -2.75
CA LYS A 106 -7.29 -21.72 -4.08
C LYS A 106 -8.12 -21.14 -5.21
N ASP A 107 -9.32 -20.65 -4.95
CA ASP A 107 -10.28 -20.08 -5.88
C ASP A 107 -10.36 -18.56 -5.80
N ASP A 108 -9.32 -17.88 -5.31
CA ASP A 108 -9.27 -16.42 -5.23
C ASP A 108 -9.63 -15.75 -6.56
N ASN A 109 -9.17 -16.28 -7.69
CA ASN A 109 -9.49 -15.75 -9.00
C ASN A 109 -10.99 -15.78 -9.29
N MET A 110 -11.68 -16.84 -8.91
CA MET A 110 -13.13 -17.02 -9.13
C MET A 110 -13.94 -16.12 -8.22
N ARG A 111 -13.63 -16.07 -6.91
CA ARG A 111 -14.40 -15.25 -5.97
C ARG A 111 -14.23 -13.74 -6.22
N PHE A 112 -13.04 -13.28 -6.66
CA PHE A 112 -12.85 -11.87 -7.04
C PHE A 112 -13.39 -11.55 -8.44
N ALA A 113 -13.43 -12.51 -9.37
CA ALA A 113 -14.19 -12.37 -10.62
C ALA A 113 -15.69 -12.22 -10.34
N PHE A 114 -16.23 -13.01 -9.41
CA PHE A 114 -17.60 -12.86 -8.95
C PHE A 114 -17.85 -11.47 -8.32
N PHE A 115 -16.97 -11.06 -7.40
CA PHE A 115 -17.06 -9.74 -6.75
C PHE A 115 -17.06 -8.59 -7.77
N SER A 116 -16.19 -8.66 -8.78
CA SER A 116 -16.14 -7.66 -9.86
C SER A 116 -17.47 -7.54 -10.61
N LYS A 117 -18.10 -8.68 -10.87
CA LYS A 117 -19.41 -8.71 -11.53
C LYS A 117 -20.54 -8.24 -10.62
N ALA A 118 -20.54 -8.69 -9.36
CA ALA A 118 -21.54 -8.30 -8.36
C ALA A 118 -21.53 -6.78 -8.08
N ALA A 119 -20.35 -6.18 -8.05
CA ALA A 119 -20.22 -4.73 -7.90
C ALA A 119 -20.90 -3.96 -9.07
N LEU A 120 -20.72 -4.42 -10.30
CA LEU A 120 -21.35 -3.83 -11.47
C LEU A 120 -22.88 -4.09 -11.50
N GLU A 121 -23.34 -5.29 -11.14
CA GLU A 121 -24.76 -5.58 -11.00
C GLU A 121 -25.42 -4.68 -9.94
N PHE A 122 -24.76 -4.47 -8.80
CA PHE A 122 -25.25 -3.55 -7.77
C PHE A 122 -25.38 -2.12 -8.30
N LEU A 123 -24.36 -1.60 -8.99
CA LEU A 123 -24.44 -0.27 -9.60
C LEU A 123 -25.58 -0.18 -10.64
N LEU A 124 -25.73 -1.20 -11.47
CA LEU A 124 -26.77 -1.26 -12.48
C LEU A 124 -28.17 -1.28 -11.85
N ARG A 125 -28.43 -2.20 -10.91
CA ARG A 125 -29.74 -2.42 -10.27
C ARG A 125 -30.18 -1.27 -9.38
N THR A 126 -29.24 -0.58 -8.74
CA THR A 126 -29.53 0.59 -7.92
C THR A 126 -29.54 1.91 -8.70
N ASN A 127 -29.36 1.82 -10.02
CA ASN A 127 -29.26 2.98 -10.91
C ASN A 127 -28.18 4.00 -10.48
N LYS A 128 -27.12 3.52 -9.83
CA LYS A 128 -25.95 4.34 -9.52
C LYS A 128 -25.10 4.50 -10.78
N ARG A 129 -24.81 5.75 -11.13
CA ARG A 129 -24.06 6.09 -12.35
C ARG A 129 -22.90 7.01 -11.99
N PRO A 130 -21.78 6.44 -11.43
CA PRO A 130 -20.61 7.25 -11.12
C PRO A 130 -19.99 7.83 -12.40
N ASP A 131 -19.41 9.00 -12.29
CA ASP A 131 -18.56 9.57 -13.35
C ASP A 131 -17.33 8.70 -13.59
N VAL A 132 -16.74 8.20 -12.49
CA VAL A 132 -15.56 7.32 -12.52
C VAL A 132 -15.73 6.17 -11.54
N ILE A 133 -15.43 4.97 -12.02
CA ILE A 133 -15.22 3.77 -11.21
C ILE A 133 -13.70 3.62 -11.01
N HIS A 134 -13.24 3.65 -9.77
CA HIS A 134 -11.83 3.48 -9.44
C HIS A 134 -11.59 2.07 -8.90
N CYS A 135 -10.86 1.27 -9.66
CA CYS A 135 -10.55 -0.12 -9.37
C CYS A 135 -9.12 -0.28 -8.83
N HIS A 136 -8.91 -1.27 -7.98
CA HIS A 136 -7.63 -1.47 -7.28
C HIS A 136 -7.16 -2.92 -7.37
N ASP A 137 -5.94 -3.12 -7.88
CA ASP A 137 -5.24 -4.39 -8.05
C ASP A 137 -6.03 -5.46 -8.86
N TRP A 138 -5.46 -6.63 -9.00
CA TRP A 138 -5.98 -7.72 -9.81
C TRP A 138 -7.38 -8.19 -9.39
N GLN A 139 -7.72 -8.05 -8.10
CA GLN A 139 -9.02 -8.43 -7.54
C GLN A 139 -10.18 -7.68 -8.22
N THR A 140 -9.93 -6.52 -8.76
CA THR A 140 -10.92 -5.70 -9.46
C THR A 140 -10.56 -5.48 -10.94
N GLY A 141 -9.52 -6.15 -11.43
CA GLY A 141 -9.06 -6.03 -12.82
C GLY A 141 -10.09 -6.46 -13.85
N LEU A 142 -11.08 -7.29 -13.47
CA LEU A 142 -12.15 -7.72 -14.35
C LEU A 142 -13.28 -6.67 -14.47
N VAL A 143 -13.40 -5.72 -13.56
CA VAL A 143 -14.44 -4.68 -13.61
C VAL A 143 -14.42 -3.90 -14.93
N PRO A 144 -13.30 -3.32 -15.41
CA PRO A 144 -13.27 -2.60 -16.67
C PRO A 144 -13.57 -3.50 -17.87
N VAL A 145 -13.17 -4.76 -17.84
CA VAL A 145 -13.47 -5.72 -18.90
C VAL A 145 -14.98 -5.96 -19.01
N LEU A 146 -15.62 -6.28 -17.89
CA LEU A 146 -17.07 -6.52 -17.83
C LEU A 146 -17.85 -5.25 -18.18
N LEU A 147 -17.44 -4.09 -17.68
CA LEU A 147 -18.06 -2.82 -17.98
C LEU A 147 -18.07 -2.56 -19.48
N TYR A 148 -16.92 -2.69 -20.14
CA TYR A 148 -16.77 -2.42 -21.56
C TYR A 148 -17.45 -3.48 -22.45
N GLU A 149 -17.32 -4.78 -22.11
CA GLU A 149 -17.81 -5.87 -22.96
C GLU A 149 -19.28 -6.22 -22.74
N MET A 150 -19.85 -5.90 -21.58
CA MET A 150 -21.22 -6.27 -21.21
C MET A 150 -22.06 -5.08 -20.76
N TYR A 151 -21.69 -4.42 -19.67
CA TYR A 151 -22.57 -3.48 -18.96
C TYR A 151 -22.82 -2.17 -19.71
N LYS A 152 -21.92 -1.75 -20.60
CA LYS A 152 -22.15 -0.58 -21.46
C LYS A 152 -23.41 -0.71 -22.31
N TYR A 153 -23.78 -1.93 -22.69
CA TYR A 153 -24.98 -2.20 -23.48
C TYR A 153 -26.27 -2.22 -22.64
N HIS A 154 -26.12 -2.11 -21.32
CA HIS A 154 -27.21 -2.06 -20.35
C HIS A 154 -27.35 -0.68 -19.66
N GLY A 155 -26.86 0.38 -20.30
CA GLY A 155 -26.96 1.76 -19.80
C GLY A 155 -25.87 2.16 -18.82
N MET A 156 -24.70 1.52 -18.93
CA MET A 156 -23.45 1.91 -18.22
C MET A 156 -22.34 2.26 -19.24
N ASP A 157 -22.69 3.05 -20.26
CA ASP A 157 -21.78 3.43 -21.35
C ASP A 157 -21.02 4.73 -21.09
N THR A 158 -21.48 5.53 -20.14
CA THR A 158 -20.86 6.82 -19.77
C THR A 158 -19.82 6.70 -18.67
N GLN A 159 -19.79 5.58 -17.93
CA GLN A 159 -18.85 5.36 -16.85
C GLN A 159 -17.43 5.20 -17.39
N ARG A 160 -16.47 5.77 -16.67
CA ARG A 160 -15.05 5.67 -16.99
C ARG A 160 -14.32 4.95 -15.86
N VAL A 161 -13.22 4.26 -16.19
CA VAL A 161 -12.46 3.49 -15.21
C VAL A 161 -11.06 4.05 -15.04
N CYS A 162 -10.73 4.37 -13.78
CA CYS A 162 -9.37 4.51 -13.29
C CYS A 162 -8.94 3.19 -12.65
N TYR A 163 -7.77 2.70 -12.98
CA TYR A 163 -7.25 1.44 -12.44
C TYR A 163 -5.90 1.66 -11.78
N THR A 164 -5.82 1.43 -10.46
CA THR A 164 -4.56 1.56 -9.70
C THR A 164 -3.98 0.20 -9.37
N ILE A 165 -2.71 0.00 -9.72
CA ILE A 165 -1.92 -1.18 -9.39
C ILE A 165 -1.00 -0.84 -8.22
N HIS A 166 -1.23 -1.49 -7.07
CA HIS A 166 -0.42 -1.31 -5.87
C HIS A 166 0.77 -2.26 -5.83
N ASN A 167 0.61 -3.48 -6.40
CA ASN A 167 1.68 -4.47 -6.45
C ASN A 167 1.51 -5.39 -7.66
N PHE A 168 2.50 -5.45 -8.52
CA PHE A 168 2.50 -6.28 -9.74
C PHE A 168 2.74 -7.77 -9.47
N LYS A 169 3.15 -8.16 -8.27
CA LYS A 169 3.50 -9.55 -7.95
C LYS A 169 2.33 -10.52 -8.10
N HIS A 170 1.13 -10.07 -7.73
CA HIS A 170 -0.09 -10.88 -7.80
C HIS A 170 -0.99 -10.33 -8.92
N GLN A 171 -1.29 -11.14 -9.93
CA GLN A 171 -1.92 -10.66 -11.16
C GLN A 171 -3.29 -11.32 -11.45
N GLY A 172 -3.71 -12.30 -10.64
CA GLY A 172 -4.96 -13.01 -10.90
C GLY A 172 -4.91 -13.82 -12.20
N ILE A 173 -3.87 -14.64 -12.36
CA ILE A 173 -3.69 -15.51 -13.53
C ILE A 173 -4.58 -16.73 -13.34
N GLY A 174 -5.51 -16.99 -14.29
CA GLY A 174 -6.48 -18.07 -14.19
C GLY A 174 -6.86 -18.67 -15.54
N GLY A 175 -7.78 -19.63 -15.53
CA GLY A 175 -8.23 -20.37 -16.69
C GLY A 175 -9.44 -19.74 -17.40
N VAL A 176 -9.89 -20.44 -18.44
CA VAL A 176 -11.08 -20.08 -19.25
C VAL A 176 -12.38 -20.13 -18.45
N ASP A 177 -12.41 -20.88 -17.36
CA ASP A 177 -13.53 -21.02 -16.43
C ASP A 177 -14.01 -19.67 -15.87
N ILE A 178 -13.11 -18.71 -15.69
CA ILE A 178 -13.45 -17.33 -15.30
C ILE A 178 -14.34 -16.66 -16.37
N LEU A 179 -14.02 -16.86 -17.65
CA LEU A 179 -14.79 -16.31 -18.76
C LEU A 179 -16.19 -16.94 -18.79
N TRP A 180 -16.28 -18.26 -18.66
CA TRP A 180 -17.57 -18.97 -18.62
C TRP A 180 -18.43 -18.53 -17.45
N ALA A 181 -17.84 -18.46 -16.27
CA ALA A 181 -18.54 -18.05 -15.06
C ALA A 181 -19.12 -16.63 -15.18
N THR A 182 -18.38 -15.72 -15.77
CA THR A 182 -18.78 -14.31 -15.89
C THR A 182 -19.65 -14.02 -17.13
N GLY A 183 -19.77 -14.98 -18.06
CA GLY A 183 -20.54 -14.80 -19.30
C GLY A 183 -19.78 -14.09 -20.42
N LEU A 184 -18.46 -14.02 -20.35
CA LEU A 184 -17.60 -13.52 -21.42
C LEU A 184 -17.40 -14.63 -22.48
N ASN A 185 -18.41 -14.89 -23.31
CA ASN A 185 -18.53 -16.08 -24.13
C ASN A 185 -17.74 -16.05 -25.46
N ARG A 186 -16.76 -15.14 -25.59
CA ARG A 186 -15.89 -15.05 -26.77
C ARG A 186 -14.46 -15.42 -26.38
N GLU A 187 -14.23 -16.68 -26.00
CA GLU A 187 -12.96 -17.15 -25.44
C GLU A 187 -11.76 -16.78 -26.29
N SER A 188 -11.74 -17.14 -27.57
CA SER A 188 -10.64 -16.84 -28.49
C SER A 188 -10.30 -15.35 -28.55
N TYR A 189 -11.29 -14.49 -28.39
CA TYR A 189 -11.11 -13.03 -28.36
C TYR A 189 -10.37 -12.55 -27.12
N TYR A 190 -10.61 -13.16 -25.94
CA TYR A 190 -9.96 -12.76 -24.71
C TYR A 190 -8.56 -13.39 -24.54
N PHE A 191 -8.32 -14.55 -25.19
CA PHE A 191 -7.00 -15.19 -25.23
C PHE A 191 -6.07 -14.60 -26.31
N GLU A 192 -6.36 -13.40 -26.81
CA GLU A 192 -5.43 -12.64 -27.64
C GLU A 192 -4.39 -11.91 -26.79
N TYR A 193 -3.16 -11.83 -27.31
CA TYR A 193 -2.02 -11.23 -26.58
C TYR A 193 -2.24 -9.76 -26.22
N ASP A 194 -2.91 -9.00 -27.05
CA ASP A 194 -3.24 -7.58 -26.83
C ASP A 194 -4.49 -7.37 -25.96
N ARG A 195 -5.04 -8.44 -25.36
CA ARG A 195 -6.22 -8.40 -24.48
C ARG A 195 -5.92 -8.94 -23.09
N MET A 196 -6.30 -10.19 -22.81
CA MET A 196 -6.20 -10.77 -21.47
C MET A 196 -5.26 -11.98 -21.39
N GLN A 197 -4.75 -12.49 -22.51
CA GLN A 197 -3.81 -13.60 -22.50
C GLN A 197 -2.61 -13.27 -21.62
N ASP A 198 -2.24 -14.16 -20.72
CA ASP A 198 -1.06 -13.97 -19.88
C ASP A 198 0.22 -13.95 -20.72
N ASN A 199 1.19 -13.09 -20.37
CA ASN A 199 2.38 -12.88 -21.17
C ASN A 199 3.37 -14.05 -21.15
N PHE A 200 3.29 -14.93 -20.16
CA PHE A 200 4.15 -16.12 -20.03
C PHE A 200 3.41 -17.43 -20.28
N ASN A 201 2.10 -17.47 -20.00
CA ASN A 201 1.26 -18.65 -20.18
C ASN A 201 0.13 -18.39 -21.19
N PRO A 202 0.28 -18.80 -22.47
CA PRO A 202 -0.71 -18.55 -23.50
C PRO A 202 -2.05 -19.29 -23.26
N PHE A 203 -2.10 -20.22 -22.32
CA PHE A 203 -3.33 -20.95 -21.94
C PHE A 203 -4.03 -20.36 -20.71
N ALA A 204 -3.57 -19.20 -20.22
CA ALA A 204 -4.16 -18.51 -19.10
C ALA A 204 -4.57 -17.08 -19.48
N ILE A 205 -5.55 -16.56 -18.76
CA ILE A 205 -5.88 -15.13 -18.76
C ILE A 205 -5.30 -14.46 -17.51
N ASN A 206 -5.00 -13.18 -17.63
CA ASN A 206 -4.44 -12.38 -16.58
C ASN A 206 -5.40 -11.22 -16.27
N LEU A 207 -5.99 -11.24 -15.07
CA LEU A 207 -7.02 -10.26 -14.67
C LEU A 207 -6.45 -8.85 -14.55
N MET A 208 -5.22 -8.71 -14.04
CA MET A 208 -4.54 -7.41 -13.97
C MET A 208 -4.29 -6.86 -15.39
N LYS A 209 -3.88 -7.70 -16.34
CA LYS A 209 -3.73 -7.31 -17.74
C LYS A 209 -5.05 -6.84 -18.34
N GLY A 210 -6.15 -7.53 -18.04
CA GLY A 210 -7.50 -7.08 -18.39
C GLY A 210 -7.78 -5.67 -17.88
N GLY A 211 -7.46 -5.42 -16.61
CA GLY A 211 -7.53 -4.09 -16.00
C GLY A 211 -6.72 -3.04 -16.74
N ILE A 212 -5.49 -3.34 -17.14
CA ILE A 212 -4.61 -2.44 -17.89
C ILE A 212 -5.20 -2.12 -19.27
N VAL A 213 -5.61 -3.15 -20.00
CA VAL A 213 -6.06 -3.01 -21.40
C VAL A 213 -7.38 -2.24 -21.49
N TYR A 214 -8.35 -2.53 -20.62
CA TYR A 214 -9.72 -2.03 -20.73
C TYR A 214 -10.00 -0.72 -19.95
N SER A 215 -9.12 -0.29 -19.05
CA SER A 215 -9.34 0.95 -18.29
C SER A 215 -9.05 2.20 -19.13
N ASN A 216 -9.69 3.31 -18.78
CA ASN A 216 -9.47 4.61 -19.42
C ASN A 216 -8.14 5.25 -18.98
N PHE A 217 -7.72 4.98 -17.74
CA PHE A 217 -6.39 5.32 -17.25
C PHE A 217 -5.91 4.26 -16.24
N VAL A 218 -4.63 3.96 -16.28
CA VAL A 218 -3.95 3.04 -15.39
C VAL A 218 -2.86 3.81 -14.65
N ASN A 219 -2.78 3.65 -13.35
CA ASN A 219 -1.67 4.21 -12.59
C ASN A 219 -1.12 3.21 -11.56
N THR A 220 0.09 3.47 -11.13
CA THR A 220 0.67 2.84 -9.95
C THR A 220 0.99 3.90 -8.89
N VAL A 221 1.51 3.48 -7.77
CA VAL A 221 1.55 4.26 -6.52
C VAL A 221 2.80 5.12 -6.34
N SER A 222 3.61 5.28 -7.39
CA SER A 222 4.64 6.32 -7.48
C SER A 222 5.12 6.53 -8.91
N PRO A 223 5.62 7.73 -9.27
CA PRO A 223 6.15 8.00 -10.61
C PRO A 223 7.35 7.14 -10.98
N HIS A 224 8.29 6.94 -10.05
CA HIS A 224 9.47 6.12 -10.32
C HIS A 224 9.10 4.64 -10.48
N HIS A 225 8.18 4.12 -9.68
CA HIS A 225 7.68 2.76 -9.83
C HIS A 225 6.95 2.55 -11.17
N ALA A 226 6.25 3.57 -11.68
CA ALA A 226 5.65 3.52 -13.02
C ALA A 226 6.71 3.41 -14.12
N TRP A 227 7.86 4.05 -13.95
CA TRP A 227 8.99 3.91 -14.85
C TRP A 227 9.62 2.52 -14.73
N GLU A 228 9.94 2.06 -13.52
CA GLU A 228 10.50 0.73 -13.27
C GLU A 228 9.61 -0.38 -13.84
N ALA A 229 8.29 -0.28 -13.66
CA ALA A 229 7.34 -1.30 -14.12
C ALA A 229 7.35 -1.51 -15.64
N ARG A 230 7.72 -0.49 -16.43
CA ARG A 230 7.84 -0.63 -17.89
C ARG A 230 9.20 -1.20 -18.33
N TYR A 231 10.27 -0.89 -17.61
CA TYR A 231 11.65 -1.09 -18.08
C TYR A 231 12.46 -2.08 -17.23
N SER A 232 11.85 -2.68 -16.21
CA SER A 232 12.50 -3.69 -15.38
C SER A 232 11.55 -4.88 -15.09
N ASP A 233 12.07 -5.92 -14.44
CA ASP A 233 11.33 -7.16 -14.18
C ASP A 233 10.30 -7.05 -13.04
N ILE A 234 10.19 -5.89 -12.37
CA ILE A 234 9.27 -5.70 -11.23
C ILE A 234 7.78 -5.76 -11.59
N SER A 235 7.45 -5.66 -12.87
CA SER A 235 6.08 -5.87 -13.39
C SER A 235 5.73 -7.33 -13.66
N TYR A 236 6.65 -8.25 -13.35
CA TYR A 236 6.43 -9.70 -13.52
C TYR A 236 5.84 -10.06 -14.89
N GLY A 237 6.45 -9.51 -15.95
CA GLY A 237 6.10 -9.76 -17.35
C GLY A 237 5.10 -8.80 -17.98
N LEU A 238 4.50 -7.86 -17.22
CA LEU A 238 3.56 -6.88 -17.78
C LEU A 238 4.24 -5.65 -18.39
N GLY A 239 5.56 -5.51 -18.33
CA GLY A 239 6.29 -4.34 -18.81
C GLY A 239 5.95 -3.96 -20.26
N HIS A 240 5.95 -4.93 -21.18
CA HIS A 240 5.58 -4.69 -22.58
C HIS A 240 4.11 -4.24 -22.72
N THR A 241 3.18 -4.84 -21.97
CA THR A 241 1.78 -4.39 -21.96
C THR A 241 1.63 -2.96 -21.48
N LEU A 242 2.36 -2.58 -20.42
CA LEU A 242 2.38 -1.22 -19.90
C LEU A 242 2.98 -0.22 -20.89
N ASP A 243 4.02 -0.62 -21.63
CA ASP A 243 4.64 0.23 -22.63
C ASP A 243 3.73 0.46 -23.84
N LEU A 244 3.03 -0.57 -24.32
CA LEU A 244 1.98 -0.43 -25.35
C LEU A 244 0.86 0.53 -24.94
N HIS A 245 0.58 0.62 -23.65
CA HIS A 245 -0.45 1.47 -23.06
C HIS A 245 0.11 2.70 -22.34
N ASN A 246 1.36 3.11 -22.63
CA ASN A 246 2.04 4.20 -21.94
C ASN A 246 1.29 5.55 -22.00
N TYR A 247 0.52 5.78 -23.08
CA TYR A 247 -0.30 6.98 -23.27
C TYR A 247 -1.43 7.15 -22.23
N LYS A 248 -1.74 6.11 -21.49
CA LYS A 248 -2.73 6.09 -20.40
C LYS A 248 -2.18 5.48 -19.10
N PHE A 249 -0.85 5.40 -18.96
CA PHE A 249 -0.19 4.85 -17.79
C PHE A 249 0.70 5.88 -17.11
N GLY A 250 0.63 5.95 -15.78
CA GLY A 250 1.43 6.85 -14.96
C GLY A 250 1.56 6.39 -13.52
N GLY A 251 2.09 7.26 -12.67
CA GLY A 251 2.23 7.01 -11.24
C GLY A 251 1.79 8.22 -10.43
N VAL A 252 1.01 7.98 -9.39
CA VAL A 252 0.62 8.97 -8.37
C VAL A 252 1.16 8.50 -7.03
N LEU A 253 1.99 9.32 -6.39
CA LEU A 253 2.53 8.98 -5.07
C LEU A 253 1.39 8.94 -4.04
N ASN A 254 1.35 7.91 -3.19
CA ASN A 254 0.37 7.86 -2.10
C ASN A 254 0.68 8.90 -1.03
N GLY A 255 -0.36 9.32 -0.31
CA GLY A 255 -0.22 10.09 0.91
C GLY A 255 -0.25 9.23 2.17
N ILE A 256 0.05 9.84 3.31
CA ILE A 256 -0.20 9.27 4.64
C ILE A 256 -1.28 10.06 5.37
N ASP A 257 -2.02 9.40 6.24
CA ASP A 257 -3.08 10.05 7.02
C ASP A 257 -2.48 10.78 8.22
N TYR A 258 -2.52 12.11 8.21
CA TYR A 258 -2.02 12.96 9.30
C TYR A 258 -2.95 13.05 10.51
N GLU A 259 -4.12 12.42 10.52
CA GLU A 259 -4.89 12.20 11.74
C GLU A 259 -4.36 11.00 12.55
N VAL A 260 -3.79 10.03 11.86
CA VAL A 260 -3.18 8.84 12.46
C VAL A 260 -1.68 9.07 12.70
N TRP A 261 -0.97 9.53 11.66
CA TRP A 261 0.49 9.67 11.67
C TRP A 261 0.92 11.13 11.82
N ASN A 262 0.81 11.66 13.05
CA ASN A 262 1.21 13.03 13.35
C ASN A 262 1.67 13.16 14.81
N PRO A 263 2.96 13.42 15.08
CA PRO A 263 3.49 13.46 16.44
C PRO A 263 2.93 14.61 17.29
N GLU A 264 2.21 15.57 16.71
CA GLU A 264 1.58 16.65 17.45
C GLU A 264 0.28 16.22 18.15
N ILE A 265 -0.39 15.16 17.65
CA ILE A 265 -1.71 14.71 18.15
C ILE A 265 -1.80 13.19 18.35
N ASP A 266 -0.72 12.46 18.16
CA ASP A 266 -0.67 11.00 18.21
C ASP A 266 -0.97 10.47 19.61
N ARG A 267 -2.08 9.74 19.74
CA ARG A 267 -2.56 9.17 21.02
C ARG A 267 -1.67 8.05 21.58
N PHE A 268 -0.80 7.46 20.78
CA PHE A 268 0.04 6.33 21.15
C PHE A 268 1.42 6.74 21.68
N ILE A 269 1.78 8.04 21.60
CA ILE A 269 3.06 8.51 22.12
C ILE A 269 2.88 9.33 23.40
N PRO A 270 3.75 9.15 24.40
CA PRO A 270 3.61 9.85 25.68
C PRO A 270 3.92 11.34 25.62
N TYR A 271 4.71 11.80 24.65
CA TYR A 271 5.13 13.20 24.54
C TYR A 271 4.89 13.72 23.12
N HIS A 272 3.87 14.56 22.96
CA HIS A 272 3.59 15.22 21.69
C HIS A 272 4.69 16.21 21.31
N TYR A 273 4.99 16.32 20.02
CA TYR A 273 5.98 17.26 19.52
C TYR A 273 5.74 17.59 18.03
N GLY A 274 6.32 18.71 17.62
CA GLY A 274 6.41 19.15 16.24
C GLY A 274 7.76 19.86 16.02
N PRO A 275 7.99 20.48 14.86
CA PRO A 275 9.26 21.13 14.55
C PRO A 275 9.71 22.15 15.60
N LYS A 276 8.77 22.90 16.22
CA LYS A 276 9.06 23.89 17.24
C LYS A 276 9.33 23.29 18.63
N THR A 277 8.93 22.08 18.86
CA THR A 277 9.05 21.37 20.16
C THR A 277 9.82 20.05 20.02
N LEU A 278 10.73 19.98 19.03
CA LEU A 278 11.48 18.77 18.66
C LEU A 278 12.24 18.13 19.85
N LYS A 279 12.62 18.91 20.85
CA LYS A 279 13.23 18.42 22.10
C LYS A 279 12.41 17.33 22.80
N ASN A 280 11.09 17.30 22.63
CA ASN A 280 10.24 16.25 23.20
C ASN A 280 10.42 14.89 22.52
N LYS A 281 10.99 14.82 21.30
CA LYS A 281 11.35 13.55 20.65
C LYS A 281 12.35 12.75 21.50
N ALA A 282 13.29 13.42 22.18
CA ALA A 282 14.23 12.75 23.09
C ALA A 282 13.52 12.09 24.30
N LYS A 283 12.37 12.62 24.75
CA LYS A 283 11.57 11.99 25.80
C LYS A 283 10.88 10.71 25.30
N ASN A 284 10.41 10.69 24.04
CA ASN A 284 9.86 9.49 23.42
C ASN A 284 10.96 8.43 23.21
N LYS A 285 12.17 8.83 22.82
CA LYS A 285 13.32 7.93 22.75
C LYS A 285 13.62 7.28 24.09
N LYS A 286 13.57 8.05 25.18
CA LYS A 286 13.72 7.51 26.54
C LYS A 286 12.60 6.53 26.87
N ALA A 287 11.32 6.87 26.61
CA ALA A 287 10.18 5.99 26.82
C ALA A 287 10.27 4.69 26.02
N LEU A 288 10.75 4.77 24.78
CA LEU A 288 11.00 3.60 23.95
C LEU A 288 12.07 2.67 24.54
N ARG A 289 13.19 3.24 25.01
CA ARG A 289 14.24 2.49 25.70
C ARG A 289 13.73 1.81 26.96
N GLU A 290 12.95 2.50 27.77
CA GLU A 290 12.31 1.96 28.98
C GLU A 290 11.39 0.79 28.64
N ARG A 291 10.54 0.94 27.62
CA ARG A 291 9.59 -0.10 27.19
C ARG A 291 10.29 -1.36 26.67
N LEU A 292 11.43 -1.21 26.00
CA LEU A 292 12.15 -2.29 25.33
C LEU A 292 13.40 -2.76 26.09
N TRP A 293 13.61 -2.28 27.32
CA TRP A 293 14.78 -2.57 28.18
C TRP A 293 16.13 -2.29 27.53
N LEU A 294 16.20 -1.23 26.70
CA LEU A 294 17.45 -0.79 26.10
C LEU A 294 18.26 0.07 27.08
N SER A 295 19.59 0.11 26.87
CA SER A 295 20.47 0.98 27.66
C SER A 295 20.12 2.46 27.50
N HIS A 296 20.24 3.24 28.60
CA HIS A 296 19.97 4.67 28.61
C HIS A 296 21.26 5.44 28.32
N ASP A 297 21.73 5.43 27.09
CA ASP A 297 22.86 6.22 26.62
C ASP A 297 22.44 7.23 25.56
N ASP A 298 22.27 8.49 25.96
CA ASP A 298 21.79 9.54 25.05
C ASP A 298 22.77 9.89 23.91
N LYS A 299 24.03 9.44 24.02
CA LYS A 299 25.01 9.62 22.95
C LYS A 299 24.78 8.65 21.79
N LYS A 300 24.19 7.49 22.04
CA LYS A 300 23.95 6.48 21.01
C LYS A 300 22.74 6.85 20.15
N PRO A 301 22.87 6.84 18.81
CA PRO A 301 21.71 6.91 17.94
C PRO A 301 20.90 5.60 18.03
N LEU A 302 19.59 5.70 17.85
CA LEU A 302 18.68 4.57 17.78
C LEU A 302 18.18 4.43 16.36
N ILE A 303 18.51 3.30 15.73
CA ILE A 303 18.11 2.94 14.38
C ILE A 303 16.95 1.94 14.46
N ALA A 304 15.97 2.09 13.61
CA ALA A 304 14.81 1.20 13.58
C ALA A 304 14.57 0.54 12.21
N PHE A 305 13.87 -0.58 12.25
CA PHE A 305 13.21 -1.18 11.10
C PHE A 305 11.75 -1.49 11.48
N ILE A 306 10.80 -1.13 10.62
CA ILE A 306 9.39 -1.49 10.75
C ILE A 306 8.89 -2.03 9.41
N GLY A 307 8.43 -3.29 9.39
CA GLY A 307 7.89 -3.87 8.17
C GLY A 307 7.76 -5.38 8.19
N ARG A 308 7.29 -5.94 7.08
CA ARG A 308 7.31 -7.40 6.89
C ARG A 308 8.76 -7.87 6.75
N LEU A 309 9.00 -9.08 7.25
CA LEU A 309 10.28 -9.76 7.08
C LEU A 309 10.12 -10.73 5.91
N ASP A 310 10.40 -10.23 4.72
CA ASP A 310 10.33 -10.98 3.48
C ASP A 310 11.40 -10.48 2.48
N ASP A 311 11.53 -11.19 1.37
CA ASP A 311 12.47 -10.82 0.32
C ASP A 311 12.20 -9.43 -0.26
N GLN A 312 10.94 -9.04 -0.40
CA GLN A 312 10.57 -7.70 -0.88
C GLN A 312 11.20 -6.60 -0.03
N LYS A 313 11.18 -6.76 1.29
CA LYS A 313 11.74 -5.79 2.23
C LYS A 313 13.25 -5.90 2.43
N GLY A 314 13.92 -6.81 1.71
CA GLY A 314 15.36 -6.98 1.78
C GLY A 314 15.82 -7.59 3.09
N VAL A 315 15.16 -8.66 3.55
CA VAL A 315 15.34 -9.27 4.86
C VAL A 315 16.81 -9.55 5.22
N HIS A 316 17.65 -9.93 4.25
CA HIS A 316 19.08 -10.14 4.48
C HIS A 316 19.84 -8.83 4.75
N LEU A 317 19.45 -7.74 4.08
CA LEU A 317 20.01 -6.41 4.35
C LEU A 317 19.52 -5.88 5.71
N VAL A 318 18.27 -6.18 6.09
CA VAL A 318 17.77 -5.86 7.45
C VAL A 318 18.59 -6.55 8.51
N HIS A 319 18.82 -7.86 8.36
CA HIS A 319 19.64 -8.63 9.29
C HIS A 319 21.08 -8.05 9.39
N HIS A 320 21.69 -7.76 8.25
CA HIS A 320 23.03 -7.14 8.22
C HIS A 320 23.05 -5.76 8.90
N ALA A 321 22.02 -4.93 8.67
CA ALA A 321 21.90 -3.61 9.29
C ALA A 321 21.90 -3.66 10.82
N ILE A 322 21.27 -4.68 11.43
CA ILE A 322 21.25 -4.86 12.88
C ILE A 322 22.70 -4.98 13.41
N TYR A 323 23.44 -5.93 12.90
CA TYR A 323 24.81 -6.22 13.36
C TYR A 323 25.76 -5.07 13.06
N TYR A 324 25.63 -4.46 11.88
CA TYR A 324 26.48 -3.32 11.51
C TYR A 324 26.21 -2.09 12.37
N ALA A 325 24.96 -1.76 12.64
CA ALA A 325 24.60 -0.66 13.52
C ALA A 325 25.15 -0.85 14.95
N LEU A 326 25.02 -2.05 15.51
CA LEU A 326 25.60 -2.40 16.82
C LEU A 326 27.12 -2.27 16.82
N HIS A 327 27.80 -2.75 15.75
CA HIS A 327 29.24 -2.61 15.59
C HIS A 327 29.68 -1.14 15.56
N ARG A 328 28.85 -0.25 14.98
CA ARG A 328 29.10 1.21 14.93
C ARG A 328 28.66 1.94 16.20
N GLY A 329 28.29 1.21 17.27
CA GLY A 329 27.91 1.77 18.56
C GLY A 329 26.51 2.37 18.61
N ALA A 330 25.66 2.10 17.61
CA ALA A 330 24.26 2.49 17.62
C ALA A 330 23.39 1.46 18.36
N GLN A 331 22.17 1.84 18.74
CA GLN A 331 21.11 0.92 19.17
C GLN A 331 20.25 0.53 17.97
N PHE A 332 19.67 -0.67 18.02
CA PHE A 332 18.78 -1.14 16.95
C PHE A 332 17.47 -1.70 17.51
N VAL A 333 16.34 -1.29 16.90
CA VAL A 333 15.01 -1.82 17.20
C VAL A 333 14.35 -2.33 15.92
N LEU A 334 13.88 -3.56 15.96
CA LEU A 334 13.10 -4.15 14.86
C LEU A 334 11.68 -4.44 15.34
N LEU A 335 10.68 -4.00 14.56
CA LEU A 335 9.30 -4.46 14.65
C LEU A 335 8.89 -5.06 13.31
N GLY A 336 8.64 -6.38 13.29
CA GLY A 336 8.32 -7.04 12.02
C GLY A 336 7.67 -8.39 12.16
N SER A 337 7.04 -8.85 11.08
CA SER A 337 6.43 -10.17 10.99
C SER A 337 6.82 -10.86 9.70
N ALA A 338 7.09 -12.16 9.76
CA ALA A 338 7.34 -13.01 8.62
C ALA A 338 6.16 -13.96 8.38
N THR A 339 5.78 -14.13 7.12
CA THR A 339 4.78 -15.12 6.70
C THR A 339 5.42 -16.42 6.25
N GLU A 340 6.68 -16.37 5.80
CA GLU A 340 7.46 -17.52 5.42
C GLU A 340 8.09 -18.17 6.66
N GLN A 341 7.84 -19.48 6.86
CA GLN A 341 8.25 -20.19 8.07
C GLN A 341 9.78 -20.15 8.30
N GLY A 342 10.58 -20.30 7.24
CA GLY A 342 12.03 -20.27 7.35
C GLY A 342 12.57 -18.93 7.83
N ILE A 343 12.02 -17.83 7.34
CA ILE A 343 12.39 -16.47 7.78
C ILE A 343 11.89 -16.22 9.21
N ASN A 344 10.67 -16.68 9.52
CA ASN A 344 10.12 -16.56 10.86
C ASN A 344 11.00 -17.28 11.89
N ASP A 345 11.36 -18.54 11.65
CA ASP A 345 12.21 -19.33 12.55
C ASP A 345 13.60 -18.70 12.70
N TRP A 346 14.17 -18.18 11.61
CA TRP A 346 15.45 -17.49 11.65
C TRP A 346 15.40 -16.27 12.57
N PHE A 347 14.42 -15.37 12.43
CA PHE A 347 14.33 -14.17 13.26
C PHE A 347 13.91 -14.47 14.72
N TRP A 348 13.15 -15.55 14.97
CA TRP A 348 12.93 -16.01 16.33
C TRP A 348 14.22 -16.50 16.99
N HIS A 349 15.10 -17.18 16.23
CA HIS A 349 16.42 -17.57 16.73
C HIS A 349 17.28 -16.32 17.02
N GLU A 350 17.36 -15.38 16.10
CA GLU A 350 18.09 -14.12 16.31
C GLU A 350 17.56 -13.34 17.54
N LYS A 351 16.27 -13.30 17.74
CA LYS A 351 15.66 -12.63 18.91
C LYS A 351 16.19 -13.17 20.24
N LEU A 352 16.45 -14.47 20.35
CA LEU A 352 16.96 -15.09 21.58
C LEU A 352 18.33 -14.52 21.98
N PHE A 353 19.20 -14.21 21.03
CA PHE A 353 20.53 -13.68 21.29
C PHE A 353 20.54 -12.14 21.32
N LEU A 354 19.88 -11.50 20.41
CA LEU A 354 19.93 -10.07 20.24
C LEU A 354 19.17 -9.32 21.35
N ASN A 355 18.10 -9.88 21.89
CA ASN A 355 17.38 -9.26 23.00
C ASN A 355 18.09 -9.39 24.37
N GLU A 356 19.18 -10.18 24.46
CA GLU A 356 20.09 -10.13 25.61
C GLU A 356 21.06 -8.95 25.55
N ASN A 357 21.22 -8.33 24.38
CA ASN A 357 22.06 -7.14 24.19
C ASN A 357 21.28 -5.89 24.57
N ALA A 358 21.77 -5.15 25.57
CA ALA A 358 21.12 -3.92 26.04
C ALA A 358 20.99 -2.80 24.97
N ASP A 359 21.59 -2.96 23.80
CA ASP A 359 21.51 -2.00 22.68
C ASP A 359 20.64 -2.52 21.50
N CYS A 360 19.98 -3.69 21.65
CA CYS A 360 19.18 -4.28 20.61
C CYS A 360 17.84 -4.84 21.12
N HIS A 361 16.78 -4.65 20.36
CA HIS A 361 15.49 -5.32 20.63
C HIS A 361 14.76 -5.68 19.33
N LEU A 362 14.41 -6.95 19.21
CA LEU A 362 13.56 -7.47 18.14
C LEU A 362 12.18 -7.78 18.71
N GLU A 363 11.16 -7.13 18.15
CA GLU A 363 9.75 -7.45 18.40
C GLU A 363 9.16 -8.11 17.14
N LEU A 364 8.78 -9.39 17.28
CA LEU A 364 8.23 -10.18 16.18
C LEU A 364 6.71 -10.24 16.27
N GLY A 365 6.05 -9.73 15.26
CA GLY A 365 4.60 -9.64 15.18
C GLY A 365 4.13 -8.25 14.73
N PHE A 366 2.83 -8.06 14.74
CA PHE A 366 2.18 -6.77 14.50
C PHE A 366 1.87 -6.06 15.82
N ASN A 367 2.34 -4.83 15.96
CA ASN A 367 2.05 -4.01 17.13
C ASN A 367 1.97 -2.53 16.71
N GLU A 368 0.75 -2.06 16.49
CA GLU A 368 0.48 -0.69 16.02
C GLU A 368 0.99 0.37 17.01
N GLU A 369 0.64 0.23 18.29
CA GLU A 369 1.06 1.17 19.34
C GLU A 369 2.59 1.28 19.44
N LEU A 370 3.28 0.14 19.39
CA LEU A 370 4.74 0.13 19.40
C LEU A 370 5.33 0.79 18.16
N SER A 371 4.70 0.63 16.99
CA SER A 371 5.18 1.27 15.76
C SER A 371 5.19 2.80 15.87
N HIS A 372 4.14 3.39 16.43
CA HIS A 372 4.07 4.84 16.70
C HIS A 372 5.18 5.31 17.64
N LEU A 373 5.41 4.56 18.72
CA LEU A 373 6.47 4.90 19.68
C LEU A 373 7.88 4.73 19.05
N ILE A 374 8.08 3.74 18.17
CA ILE A 374 9.35 3.57 17.42
C ILE A 374 9.58 4.77 16.51
N TYR A 375 8.59 5.18 15.69
CA TYR A 375 8.74 6.38 14.86
C TYR A 375 9.04 7.63 15.70
N ALA A 376 8.39 7.78 16.86
CA ALA A 376 8.61 8.93 17.74
C ALA A 376 9.95 8.88 18.47
N GLY A 377 10.51 7.70 18.74
CA GLY A 377 11.72 7.52 19.55
C GLY A 377 12.99 7.25 18.75
N ALA A 378 12.91 6.68 17.56
CA ALA A 378 14.08 6.41 16.74
C ALA A 378 14.66 7.68 16.11
N ASP A 379 15.98 7.69 15.89
CA ASP A 379 16.67 8.77 15.18
C ASP A 379 16.73 8.50 13.68
N MET A 380 16.85 7.22 13.31
CA MET A 380 16.96 6.78 11.92
C MET A 380 16.07 5.56 11.69
N ILE A 381 15.63 5.37 10.45
CA ILE A 381 14.88 4.18 10.03
C ILE A 381 15.44 3.62 8.72
N VAL A 382 15.69 2.31 8.68
CA VAL A 382 16.25 1.62 7.52
C VAL A 382 15.12 1.00 6.70
N VAL A 383 15.10 1.26 5.39
CA VAL A 383 14.14 0.69 4.44
C VAL A 383 14.90 0.13 3.23
N PRO A 384 15.53 -1.04 3.35
CA PRO A 384 16.46 -1.59 2.36
C PRO A 384 15.74 -2.47 1.32
N SER A 385 14.53 -2.08 0.92
CA SER A 385 13.64 -2.90 0.10
C SER A 385 14.23 -3.25 -1.27
N ASN A 386 14.06 -4.50 -1.70
CA ASN A 386 14.41 -4.94 -3.05
C ASN A 386 13.52 -4.31 -4.11
N TYR A 387 12.25 -4.11 -3.80
CA TYR A 387 11.33 -3.25 -4.54
C TYR A 387 10.29 -2.64 -3.58
N GLU A 388 9.91 -1.39 -3.82
CA GLU A 388 8.99 -0.66 -2.96
C GLU A 388 8.07 0.22 -3.81
N PRO A 389 6.87 -0.22 -4.17
CA PRO A 389 5.99 0.54 -5.06
C PRO A 389 5.76 1.98 -4.61
N CYS A 390 5.48 2.20 -3.34
CA CYS A 390 5.39 3.51 -2.73
C CYS A 390 6.27 3.63 -1.49
N GLY A 391 6.04 2.75 -0.50
CA GLY A 391 6.58 2.89 0.84
C GLY A 391 5.84 3.97 1.65
N LEU A 392 5.35 3.60 2.82
CA LEU A 392 4.78 4.55 3.77
C LEU A 392 5.75 4.81 4.91
N THR A 393 6.57 3.83 5.24
CA THR A 393 7.52 3.84 6.37
C THR A 393 8.44 5.05 6.37
N GLN A 394 9.05 5.41 5.23
CA GLN A 394 9.93 6.56 5.12
C GLN A 394 9.17 7.89 5.26
N MET A 395 7.95 7.98 4.71
CA MET A 395 7.14 9.20 4.82
C MET A 395 6.65 9.43 6.25
N ILE A 396 6.25 8.36 6.93
CA ILE A 396 5.92 8.40 8.37
C ILE A 396 7.16 8.77 9.17
N GLY A 397 8.32 8.15 8.90
CA GLY A 397 9.60 8.49 9.53
C GLY A 397 9.91 9.98 9.42
N LEU A 398 9.85 10.55 8.20
CA LEU A 398 10.07 11.97 7.95
C LEU A 398 9.10 12.85 8.75
N LYS A 399 7.81 12.51 8.79
CA LYS A 399 6.81 13.23 9.58
C LYS A 399 7.12 13.24 11.07
N TYR A 400 7.69 12.14 11.59
CA TYR A 400 8.11 12.00 13.00
C TYR A 400 9.55 12.47 13.25
N GLY A 401 10.24 13.04 12.27
CA GLY A 401 11.63 13.49 12.41
C GLY A 401 12.62 12.32 12.59
N THR A 402 12.32 11.18 12.00
CA THR A 402 13.18 10.00 11.98
C THR A 402 13.78 9.89 10.58
N VAL A 403 15.12 10.03 10.51
CA VAL A 403 15.84 10.13 9.23
C VAL A 403 15.83 8.79 8.50
N PRO A 404 15.30 8.70 7.27
CA PRO A 404 15.28 7.47 6.52
C PRO A 404 16.64 7.16 5.87
N ILE A 405 17.01 5.89 5.90
CA ILE A 405 18.14 5.30 5.17
C ILE A 405 17.52 4.25 4.25
N VAL A 406 17.47 4.54 2.95
CA VAL A 406 16.64 3.76 2.04
C VAL A 406 17.44 3.26 0.83
N ARG A 407 16.98 2.16 0.23
CA ARG A 407 17.39 1.83 -1.12
C ARG A 407 16.62 2.67 -2.13
N GLY A 408 17.30 3.20 -3.14
CA GLY A 408 16.73 4.09 -4.17
C GLY A 408 15.91 3.32 -5.20
N VAL A 409 14.68 2.90 -4.82
CA VAL A 409 13.73 2.17 -5.68
C VAL A 409 12.31 2.69 -5.48
N GLY A 410 11.50 2.63 -6.51
CA GLY A 410 10.07 2.96 -6.47
C GLY A 410 9.78 4.28 -5.76
N GLY A 411 8.81 4.27 -4.85
CA GLY A 411 8.42 5.46 -4.09
C GLY A 411 9.48 5.98 -3.14
N LEU A 412 10.46 5.15 -2.73
CA LEU A 412 11.59 5.60 -1.92
C LEU A 412 12.43 6.63 -2.68
N GLN A 413 12.66 6.41 -3.99
CA GLN A 413 13.36 7.37 -4.86
C GLN A 413 12.60 8.68 -5.05
N ASN A 414 11.28 8.68 -4.92
CA ASN A 414 10.45 9.87 -5.05
C ASN A 414 10.31 10.68 -3.74
N THR A 415 10.72 10.12 -2.60
CA THR A 415 10.44 10.69 -1.27
C THR A 415 11.68 10.96 -0.42
N VAL A 416 12.79 10.27 -0.69
CA VAL A 416 14.03 10.42 0.06
C VAL A 416 15.13 10.94 -0.85
N PHE A 417 15.70 12.08 -0.47
CA PHE A 417 16.76 12.79 -1.20
C PHE A 417 18.05 12.72 -0.39
N ASP A 418 19.08 12.11 -0.99
CA ASP A 418 20.35 11.84 -0.30
C ASP A 418 21.03 13.13 0.15
N ARG A 419 21.35 13.21 1.43
CA ARG A 419 21.98 14.41 2.02
C ARG A 419 23.29 14.79 1.34
N ASP A 420 24.08 13.82 0.93
CA ASP A 420 25.44 14.08 0.45
C ASP A 420 25.53 14.06 -1.08
N TYR A 421 24.71 13.25 -1.75
CA TYR A 421 24.88 12.92 -3.17
C TYR A 421 23.73 13.33 -4.08
N ASP A 422 22.59 13.77 -3.54
CA ASP A 422 21.49 14.23 -4.39
C ASP A 422 21.92 15.48 -5.18
N GLN A 423 21.78 15.42 -6.53
CA GLN A 423 22.19 16.51 -7.41
C GLN A 423 21.02 17.37 -7.87
N GLU A 424 19.80 16.90 -7.69
CA GLU A 424 18.58 17.60 -8.14
C GLU A 424 18.03 18.51 -7.03
N LYS A 425 18.25 18.14 -5.76
CA LYS A 425 17.77 18.90 -4.61
C LYS A 425 18.87 19.73 -3.97
N PRO A 426 18.60 21.01 -3.65
CA PRO A 426 19.52 21.80 -2.83
C PRO A 426 19.66 21.18 -1.44
N LEU A 427 20.77 21.47 -0.74
CA LEU A 427 21.11 20.84 0.53
C LEU A 427 20.00 20.98 1.59
N GLU A 428 19.32 22.12 1.62
CA GLU A 428 18.22 22.45 2.52
C GLU A 428 16.92 21.69 2.26
N GLU A 429 16.80 21.01 1.12
CA GLU A 429 15.68 20.17 0.78
C GLU A 429 15.99 18.67 0.88
N ARG A 430 17.23 18.29 1.16
CA ARG A 430 17.61 16.88 1.32
C ARG A 430 17.15 16.36 2.69
N ASN A 431 16.76 15.10 2.77
CA ASN A 431 16.01 14.62 3.94
C ASN A 431 16.37 13.21 4.43
N GLY A 432 17.40 12.56 3.86
CA GLY A 432 17.78 11.23 4.27
C GLY A 432 19.05 10.72 3.59
N TYR A 433 19.21 9.41 3.56
CA TYR A 433 20.34 8.74 2.92
C TYR A 433 19.84 7.67 1.95
N VAL A 434 20.47 7.57 0.78
CA VAL A 434 20.09 6.65 -0.28
C VAL A 434 21.29 5.78 -0.68
N PHE A 435 21.04 4.50 -0.90
CA PHE A 435 21.95 3.58 -1.55
C PHE A 435 21.21 2.82 -2.66
N TYR A 436 21.92 2.25 -3.63
CA TYR A 436 21.28 1.68 -4.83
C TYR A 436 21.47 0.16 -4.97
N GLN A 437 22.67 -0.34 -4.71
CA GLN A 437 22.97 -1.76 -4.84
C GLN A 437 22.39 -2.59 -3.70
N THR A 438 22.06 -3.85 -3.99
CA THR A 438 21.51 -4.80 -3.01
C THR A 438 22.63 -5.60 -2.30
N ASP A 439 23.74 -4.95 -2.01
CA ASP A 439 24.87 -5.52 -1.29
C ASP A 439 25.11 -4.84 0.06
N TYR A 440 25.86 -5.51 0.90
CA TYR A 440 26.15 -5.03 2.25
C TYR A 440 26.98 -3.75 2.25
N SER A 441 27.93 -3.59 1.33
CA SER A 441 28.82 -2.42 1.31
C SER A 441 28.07 -1.13 0.95
N ALA A 442 27.07 -1.21 0.08
CA ALA A 442 26.23 -0.06 -0.25
C ALA A 442 25.39 0.38 0.95
N LEU A 443 24.77 -0.58 1.67
CA LEU A 443 24.05 -0.30 2.90
C LEU A 443 24.97 0.26 4.00
N GLU A 444 26.13 -0.35 4.22
CA GLU A 444 27.14 0.10 5.18
C GLU A 444 27.57 1.55 4.92
N SER A 445 27.84 1.90 3.67
CA SER A 445 28.17 3.27 3.28
C SER A 445 27.09 4.28 3.68
N ALA A 446 25.81 3.96 3.48
CA ALA A 446 24.72 4.84 3.88
C ALA A 446 24.58 4.92 5.41
N LEU A 447 24.70 3.80 6.10
CA LEU A 447 24.70 3.74 7.56
C LEU A 447 25.86 4.54 8.17
N ASP A 448 27.07 4.40 7.62
CA ASP A 448 28.25 5.13 8.08
C ASP A 448 28.10 6.63 7.96
N ARG A 449 27.56 7.11 6.84
CA ARG A 449 27.31 8.53 6.63
C ARG A 449 26.27 9.07 7.62
N ALA A 450 25.20 8.32 7.85
CA ALA A 450 24.14 8.72 8.79
C ALA A 450 24.60 8.70 10.25
N ILE A 451 25.27 7.60 10.67
CA ILE A 451 25.81 7.45 12.03
C ILE A 451 26.95 8.45 12.27
N GLY A 452 27.82 8.65 11.28
CA GLY A 452 28.89 9.64 11.33
C GLY A 452 28.36 11.06 11.52
N LEU A 453 27.30 11.45 10.79
CA LEU A 453 26.67 12.76 10.96
C LEU A 453 26.12 12.95 12.39
N TRP A 454 25.49 11.90 12.96
CA TRP A 454 25.00 11.92 14.33
C TRP A 454 26.11 12.20 15.36
N TYR A 455 27.23 11.50 15.26
CA TYR A 455 28.31 11.62 16.25
C TYR A 455 29.17 12.88 16.07
N GLU A 456 29.50 13.20 14.81
CA GLU A 456 30.48 14.25 14.52
C GLU A 456 29.83 15.63 14.37
N TYR A 457 28.60 15.67 13.85
CA TYR A 457 27.91 16.93 13.52
C TYR A 457 26.44 16.92 13.97
N PRO A 458 26.15 16.81 15.30
CA PRO A 458 24.78 16.63 15.79
C PRO A 458 23.84 17.79 15.44
N GLN A 459 24.36 19.01 15.26
CA GLN A 459 23.55 20.16 14.82
C GLN A 459 23.12 20.03 13.35
N GLU A 460 23.98 19.48 12.49
CA GLU A 460 23.64 19.23 11.09
C GLU A 460 22.65 18.06 10.98
N PHE A 461 22.78 17.04 11.84
CA PHE A 461 21.78 15.98 11.95
C PHE A 461 20.40 16.54 12.35
N GLN A 462 20.36 17.45 13.33
CA GLN A 462 19.11 18.11 13.73
C GLN A 462 18.50 18.94 12.58
N LYS A 463 19.32 19.63 11.78
CA LYS A 463 18.82 20.31 10.58
C LYS A 463 18.20 19.35 9.58
N LEU A 464 18.85 18.21 9.32
CA LEU A 464 18.33 17.16 8.44
C LEU A 464 16.97 16.64 8.93
N VAL A 465 16.81 16.44 10.25
CA VAL A 465 15.53 16.07 10.86
C VAL A 465 14.45 17.10 10.54
N LEU A 466 14.73 18.39 10.73
CA LEU A 466 13.78 19.47 10.48
C LEU A 466 13.44 19.61 8.99
N GLN A 467 14.41 19.41 8.11
CA GLN A 467 14.19 19.36 6.65
C GLN A 467 13.22 18.24 6.27
N GLY A 468 13.41 17.04 6.83
CA GLY A 468 12.49 15.93 6.65
C GLY A 468 11.06 16.22 7.12
N MET A 469 10.91 16.82 8.30
CA MET A 469 9.61 17.19 8.87
C MET A 469 8.89 18.31 8.08
N ALA A 470 9.60 19.07 7.26
CA ALA A 470 9.02 20.14 6.45
C ALA A 470 8.27 19.64 5.22
N TYR A 471 8.50 18.40 4.77
CA TYR A 471 7.78 17.80 3.67
C TYR A 471 6.33 17.49 4.03
N ASP A 472 5.42 17.76 3.08
CA ASP A 472 4.00 17.41 3.22
C ASP A 472 3.70 16.16 2.38
N TYR A 473 3.67 15.02 3.05
CA TYR A 473 3.26 13.73 2.48
C TYR A 473 1.80 13.37 2.83
N SER A 474 0.98 14.34 3.20
CA SER A 474 -0.47 14.11 3.37
C SER A 474 -1.15 13.79 2.03
N TRP A 475 -2.42 13.40 2.09
CA TRP A 475 -3.23 13.13 0.91
C TRP A 475 -3.56 14.38 0.06
N LYS A 476 -3.21 15.60 0.50
CA LYS A 476 -3.53 16.85 -0.23
C LYS A 476 -3.00 16.87 -1.66
N ASN A 477 -1.72 16.58 -1.85
CA ASN A 477 -1.12 16.58 -3.18
C ASN A 477 -1.60 15.38 -4.03
N PRO A 478 -1.56 14.12 -3.55
CA PRO A 478 -2.15 13.00 -4.27
C PRO A 478 -3.62 13.21 -4.64
N GLY A 479 -4.43 13.72 -3.72
CA GLY A 479 -5.85 14.02 -3.99
C GLY A 479 -6.05 15.03 -5.12
N SER A 480 -5.19 16.05 -5.21
CA SER A 480 -5.22 16.98 -6.35
C SER A 480 -4.87 16.30 -7.67
N GLN A 481 -3.87 15.42 -7.67
CA GLN A 481 -3.45 14.67 -8.86
C GLN A 481 -4.57 13.72 -9.31
N TYR A 482 -5.19 12.98 -8.39
CA TYR A 482 -6.33 12.11 -8.71
C TYR A 482 -7.54 12.89 -9.24
N LEU A 483 -7.85 14.07 -8.70
CA LEU A 483 -8.92 14.92 -9.25
C LEU A 483 -8.65 15.33 -10.68
N GLY A 484 -7.43 15.77 -10.98
CA GLY A 484 -7.04 16.10 -12.34
C GLY A 484 -7.13 14.90 -13.28
N LEU A 485 -6.76 13.72 -12.80
CA LEU A 485 -6.84 12.46 -13.54
C LEU A 485 -8.30 12.06 -13.79
N TYR A 486 -9.17 12.13 -12.80
CA TYR A 486 -10.61 11.84 -12.97
C TYR A 486 -11.28 12.84 -13.92
N ASP A 487 -10.93 14.11 -13.83
CA ASP A 487 -11.44 15.12 -14.76
C ASP A 487 -11.02 14.84 -16.20
N TYR A 488 -9.76 14.44 -16.40
CA TYR A 488 -9.25 14.04 -17.70
C TYR A 488 -10.00 12.82 -18.29
N ILE A 489 -10.19 11.75 -17.51
CA ILE A 489 -10.77 10.51 -18.03
C ILE A 489 -12.29 10.58 -18.26
N ARG A 490 -13.04 11.36 -17.47
CA ARG A 490 -14.50 11.50 -17.66
C ARG A 490 -14.86 12.18 -18.96
N HIS A 491 -13.94 12.93 -19.56
CA HIS A 491 -14.13 13.61 -20.84
C HIS A 491 -13.56 12.83 -22.04
N LYS A 492 -13.00 11.65 -21.81
CA LYS A 492 -12.60 10.70 -22.83
C LYS A 492 -13.76 9.80 -23.23
#